data_ccbd521b9f898cd868febe21833ddad8
#
_entry.id   ccbd521b9f898cd868febe21833ddad8
#
_cell.length_a   1.000
_cell.length_b   1.000
_cell.length_c   1.000
_cell.angle_alpha   90.00
_cell.angle_beta   90.00
_cell.angle_gamma   90.00
#
_symmetry.space_group_name_H-M   'P 1'
#
loop_
_entity.id
_entity.type
_entity.pdbx_description
1 polymer ?
#
loop_
_entity_poly.entity_id
_entity_poly.type
_entity_poly.pdbx_seq_one_letter_code
_entity_poly.pdbx_strand_id
1 'polypeptide(L)'
;GRGFWLGTVNTADTAVMATINVLEKGSYLNGGSGNSYYFGGAFTGSGTMTTALGNAFAYLTGDMTGFQGAFSHTGDSLFTWAFGNNTEAVLNDGKLFGDGVVLKADGGTSQFKFSYTNDIILMNATVGAEGALNARVEQAGTGTLVLTQDNSATGTLTITSGTVQLGNGEASGSWAGQITGAGALVVDRSAGSSALELNSANDYQGGTTLNGGTVKALGAGSLG
;
A
#
# COMPACT_ATOMS: atom_id res chain seq x y z
N GLY A 1 19.03 3.83 19.85
CA GLY A 1 18.65 3.91 18.46
C GLY A 1 19.30 5.11 17.79
N ARG A 2 19.93 4.93 16.67
CA ARG A 2 20.45 6.06 15.87
C ARG A 2 19.38 6.38 14.83
N GLY A 3 18.63 7.48 15.05
CA GLY A 3 17.70 8.00 14.06
C GLY A 3 18.48 8.51 12.84
N PHE A 4 17.97 8.21 11.66
CA PHE A 4 18.42 8.81 10.42
C PHE A 4 17.69 10.15 10.25
N TRP A 5 18.43 11.24 10.25
CA TRP A 5 17.89 12.58 10.09
C TRP A 5 17.97 12.96 8.62
N LEU A 6 16.86 12.89 7.91
CA LEU A 6 16.72 13.58 6.64
C LEU A 6 16.20 14.98 6.96
N GLY A 7 17.04 15.99 6.72
CA GLY A 7 16.63 17.38 6.87
C GLY A 7 15.40 17.69 6.01
N THR A 8 14.63 18.69 6.42
CA THR A 8 13.45 19.17 5.69
C THR A 8 13.87 19.53 4.27
N VAL A 9 13.52 18.71 3.29
CA VAL A 9 13.66 19.07 1.88
C VAL A 9 12.41 19.85 1.52
N ASN A 10 12.48 21.15 1.65
CA ASN A 10 11.35 22.05 1.41
C ASN A 10 11.45 22.66 0.01
N THR A 11 11.50 21.82 -1.03
CA THR A 11 11.22 22.29 -2.40
C THR A 11 10.80 21.14 -3.27
N ALA A 12 9.82 21.37 -4.12
CA ALA A 12 9.26 20.42 -5.08
C ALA A 12 10.28 19.83 -6.09
N ASP A 13 11.53 20.27 -6.07
CA ASP A 13 12.49 19.99 -7.13
C ASP A 13 13.74 19.18 -6.73
N THR A 14 13.88 18.79 -5.45
CA THR A 14 15.06 18.01 -5.02
C THR A 14 14.66 16.82 -4.17
N ALA A 15 14.30 15.73 -4.83
CA ALA A 15 14.19 14.43 -4.17
C ALA A 15 15.57 13.95 -3.70
N VAL A 16 15.64 13.32 -2.52
CA VAL A 16 16.84 12.60 -2.09
C VAL A 16 17.06 11.43 -3.05
N MET A 17 18.11 11.49 -3.84
CA MET A 17 18.42 10.49 -4.86
C MET A 17 19.40 9.41 -4.37
N ALA A 18 19.83 9.47 -3.12
CA ALA A 18 20.69 8.46 -2.52
C ALA A 18 19.91 7.16 -2.27
N THR A 19 20.58 6.02 -2.42
CA THR A 19 20.03 4.73 -1.98
C THR A 19 19.87 4.72 -0.47
N ILE A 20 18.67 4.36 0.01
CA ILE A 20 18.37 4.22 1.44
C ILE A 20 18.36 2.74 1.77
N ASN A 21 19.36 2.30 2.55
CA ASN A 21 19.41 0.94 3.05
C ASN A 21 18.83 0.88 4.47
N VAL A 22 17.68 0.23 4.60
CA VAL A 22 16.98 0.08 5.87
C VAL A 22 17.51 -1.17 6.58
N LEU A 23 18.26 -0.96 7.66
CA LEU A 23 18.87 -2.04 8.45
C LEU A 23 17.89 -2.61 9.48
N GLU A 24 18.17 -3.79 10.02
CA GLU A 24 17.31 -4.55 10.96
C GLU A 24 16.76 -3.77 12.17
N LYS A 25 17.46 -2.75 12.64
CA LYS A 25 17.06 -1.95 13.83
C LYS A 25 16.15 -0.78 13.52
N GLY A 26 15.59 -0.74 12.33
CA GLY A 26 14.67 0.30 11.93
C GLY A 26 15.33 1.65 11.65
N SER A 27 14.82 2.32 10.65
CA SER A 27 15.10 3.72 10.38
C SER A 27 13.89 4.56 10.79
N TYR A 28 14.12 5.68 11.43
CA TYR A 28 13.07 6.52 11.98
C TYR A 28 12.97 7.82 11.20
N LEU A 29 11.80 8.10 10.66
CA LEU A 29 11.48 9.38 10.07
C LEU A 29 10.93 10.31 11.15
N ASN A 30 11.65 11.38 11.46
CA ASN A 30 11.27 12.35 12.47
C ASN A 30 11.26 13.76 11.88
N GLY A 31 10.26 14.54 12.21
CA GLY A 31 10.09 15.91 11.69
C GLY A 31 8.83 16.58 12.23
N GLY A 32 8.42 17.69 11.62
CA GLY A 32 7.21 18.42 12.00
C GLY A 32 5.95 17.82 11.37
N SER A 33 4.84 17.89 12.08
CA SER A 33 3.50 17.59 11.56
C SER A 33 3.17 18.48 10.35
N GLY A 34 2.49 17.92 9.34
CA GLY A 34 2.06 18.63 8.14
C GLY A 34 3.14 18.78 7.05
N ASN A 35 4.32 18.21 7.23
CA ASN A 35 5.39 18.26 6.25
C ASN A 35 5.30 17.13 5.22
N SER A 36 5.87 17.37 4.03
CA SER A 36 6.06 16.37 3.00
C SER A 36 7.55 16.03 2.86
N TYR A 37 7.84 14.76 2.72
CA TYR A 37 9.19 14.21 2.53
C TYR A 37 9.26 13.54 1.17
N TYR A 38 10.34 13.78 0.41
CA TYR A 38 10.49 13.26 -0.95
C TYR A 38 11.74 12.40 -1.04
N PHE A 39 11.57 11.17 -1.53
CA PHE A 39 12.62 10.17 -1.70
C PHE A 39 12.57 9.62 -3.12
N GLY A 40 13.51 10.03 -3.97
CA GLY A 40 13.61 9.57 -5.35
C GLY A 40 14.68 8.49 -5.56
N GLY A 41 15.48 8.18 -4.55
CA GLY A 41 16.49 7.12 -4.59
C GLY A 41 15.91 5.73 -4.33
N ALA A 42 16.72 4.69 -4.55
CA ALA A 42 16.32 3.32 -4.29
C ALA A 42 16.20 3.03 -2.78
N PHE A 43 15.23 2.18 -2.43
CA PHE A 43 15.09 1.60 -1.09
C PHE A 43 15.51 0.13 -1.12
N THR A 44 16.32 -0.25 -0.14
CA THR A 44 16.82 -1.63 0.02
C THR A 44 16.82 -2.04 1.49
N GLY A 45 17.02 -3.33 1.74
CA GLY A 45 17.14 -3.86 3.09
C GLY A 45 15.84 -4.42 3.66
N SER A 46 15.93 -5.03 4.84
CA SER A 46 14.85 -5.78 5.49
C SER A 46 14.40 -5.19 6.83
N GLY A 47 14.87 -3.99 7.17
CA GLY A 47 14.49 -3.31 8.41
C GLY A 47 13.13 -2.63 8.33
N THR A 48 12.70 -2.05 9.45
CA THR A 48 11.45 -1.29 9.52
C THR A 48 11.70 0.20 9.34
N MET A 49 11.02 0.82 8.39
CA MET A 49 10.93 2.27 8.26
C MET A 49 9.76 2.75 9.11
N THR A 50 10.05 3.42 10.21
CA THR A 50 9.04 3.86 11.18
C THR A 50 8.91 5.37 11.21
N THR A 51 7.69 5.86 11.39
CA THR A 51 7.41 7.27 11.66
C THR A 51 6.39 7.43 12.79
N ALA A 52 6.51 8.52 13.56
CA ALA A 52 5.51 8.97 14.52
C ALA A 52 4.89 10.31 14.11
N LEU A 53 5.13 10.76 12.88
CA LEU A 53 4.64 12.04 12.36
C LEU A 53 3.12 11.98 12.14
N GLY A 54 2.42 13.03 12.54
CA GLY A 54 0.99 13.18 12.25
C GLY A 54 0.74 14.12 11.07
N ASN A 55 -0.30 13.83 10.28
CA ASN A 55 -0.76 14.65 9.15
C ASN A 55 0.36 15.00 8.16
N ALA A 56 1.23 14.04 7.85
CA ALA A 56 2.38 14.21 6.98
C ALA A 56 2.41 13.15 5.89
N PHE A 57 3.25 13.38 4.87
CA PHE A 57 3.42 12.51 3.71
C PHE A 57 4.90 12.14 3.52
N ALA A 58 5.17 10.90 3.18
CA ALA A 58 6.44 10.49 2.58
C ALA A 58 6.18 10.02 1.14
N TYR A 59 6.73 10.75 0.17
CA TYR A 59 6.67 10.40 -1.25
C TYR A 59 7.90 9.55 -1.60
N LEU A 60 7.66 8.31 -2.01
CA LEU A 60 8.66 7.33 -2.38
C LEU A 60 8.51 7.04 -3.88
N THR A 61 9.34 7.67 -4.70
CA THR A 61 9.24 7.61 -6.16
C THR A 61 10.37 6.80 -6.81
N GLY A 62 11.33 6.33 -6.02
CA GLY A 62 12.46 5.55 -6.48
C GLY A 62 12.19 4.05 -6.59
N ASP A 63 13.24 3.28 -6.83
CA ASP A 63 13.20 1.83 -6.94
C ASP A 63 12.99 1.19 -5.56
N MET A 64 11.91 0.45 -5.39
CA MET A 64 11.53 -0.28 -4.18
C MET A 64 11.81 -1.79 -4.27
N THR A 65 12.27 -2.30 -5.41
CA THR A 65 12.38 -3.74 -5.67
C THR A 65 13.37 -4.47 -4.74
N GLY A 66 14.33 -3.73 -4.19
CA GLY A 66 15.28 -4.23 -3.21
C GLY A 66 14.82 -4.15 -1.74
N PHE A 67 13.63 -3.60 -1.45
CA PHE A 67 13.12 -3.47 -0.10
C PHE A 67 12.27 -4.68 0.30
N GLN A 68 12.60 -5.30 1.45
CA GLN A 68 11.96 -6.51 1.99
C GLN A 68 11.51 -6.32 3.44
N GLY A 69 11.48 -5.08 3.92
CA GLY A 69 11.19 -4.74 5.31
C GLY A 69 9.74 -4.33 5.56
N ALA A 70 9.55 -3.41 6.50
CA ALA A 70 8.24 -2.90 6.83
C ALA A 70 8.18 -1.37 6.77
N PHE A 71 7.01 -0.84 6.38
CA PHE A 71 6.62 0.54 6.60
C PHE A 71 5.63 0.59 7.75
N SER A 72 5.92 1.41 8.77
CA SER A 72 5.16 1.48 10.01
C SER A 72 4.91 2.93 10.42
N HIS A 73 3.75 3.16 11.04
CA HIS A 73 3.42 4.42 11.68
C HIS A 73 2.97 4.17 13.13
N THR A 74 3.59 4.89 14.07
CA THR A 74 3.32 4.74 15.51
C THR A 74 2.68 5.98 16.15
N GLY A 75 2.44 7.04 15.36
CA GLY A 75 1.78 8.26 15.84
C GLY A 75 0.26 8.12 15.94
N ASP A 76 -0.38 9.05 16.63
CA ASP A 76 -1.84 9.04 16.89
C ASP A 76 -2.69 9.61 15.72
N SER A 77 -2.04 10.17 14.71
CA SER A 77 -2.69 10.85 13.56
C SER A 77 -2.49 10.07 12.26
N LEU A 78 -3.12 10.51 11.18
CA LEU A 78 -2.91 9.96 9.86
C LEU A 78 -1.50 10.27 9.35
N PHE A 79 -0.80 9.24 8.85
CA PHE A 79 0.40 9.38 8.04
C PHE A 79 0.22 8.69 6.69
N THR A 80 0.68 9.32 5.62
CA THR A 80 0.59 8.75 4.27
C THR A 80 1.98 8.39 3.73
N TRP A 81 2.16 7.10 3.46
CA TRP A 81 3.23 6.57 2.64
C TRP A 81 2.76 6.58 1.18
N ALA A 82 3.28 7.52 0.38
CA ALA A 82 2.87 7.70 -1.01
C ALA A 82 3.93 7.11 -1.96
N PHE A 83 3.58 6.02 -2.64
CA PHE A 83 4.42 5.34 -3.61
C PHE A 83 4.07 5.81 -5.03
N GLY A 84 5.08 6.32 -5.74
CA GLY A 84 4.90 6.94 -7.05
C GLY A 84 4.31 8.35 -6.99
N ASN A 85 4.24 8.99 -8.16
CA ASN A 85 3.63 10.32 -8.34
C ASN A 85 3.12 10.45 -9.78
N ASN A 86 2.16 9.62 -10.18
CA ASN A 86 1.66 9.48 -11.56
C ASN A 86 2.78 9.17 -12.57
N THR A 87 3.71 8.33 -12.18
CA THR A 87 4.84 7.87 -12.99
C THR A 87 4.75 6.35 -13.16
N GLU A 88 5.61 5.80 -14.01
CA GLU A 88 5.79 4.36 -14.05
C GLU A 88 6.60 3.88 -12.83
N ALA A 89 6.21 2.74 -12.25
CA ALA A 89 6.98 2.06 -11.22
C ALA A 89 8.18 1.33 -11.85
N VAL A 90 9.31 1.32 -11.14
CA VAL A 90 10.37 0.35 -11.39
C VAL A 90 9.94 -0.98 -10.76
N LEU A 91 9.94 -2.06 -11.55
CA LEU A 91 9.41 -3.36 -11.16
C LEU A 91 10.43 -4.48 -11.39
N ASN A 92 10.37 -5.51 -10.56
CA ASN A 92 11.01 -6.79 -10.78
C ASN A 92 9.92 -7.87 -10.91
N ASP A 93 9.79 -8.49 -12.08
CA ASP A 93 8.70 -9.44 -12.41
C ASP A 93 7.29 -8.90 -12.07
N GLY A 94 7.04 -7.63 -12.37
CA GLY A 94 5.79 -6.95 -12.05
C GLY A 94 5.65 -6.53 -10.58
N LYS A 95 6.57 -6.93 -9.69
CA LYS A 95 6.52 -6.63 -8.25
C LYS A 95 7.13 -5.25 -7.96
N LEU A 96 6.44 -4.48 -7.12
CA LEU A 96 6.94 -3.19 -6.62
C LEU A 96 8.00 -3.37 -5.54
N PHE A 97 7.83 -4.36 -4.66
CA PHE A 97 8.72 -4.63 -3.52
C PHE A 97 9.40 -5.99 -3.66
N GLY A 98 10.47 -6.18 -2.90
CA GLY A 98 10.96 -7.52 -2.58
C GLY A 98 9.97 -8.32 -1.73
N ASP A 99 10.26 -9.60 -1.51
CA ASP A 99 9.36 -10.49 -0.80
C ASP A 99 9.28 -10.20 0.70
N GLY A 100 8.09 -10.33 1.28
CA GLY A 100 7.85 -10.24 2.72
C GLY A 100 7.65 -8.83 3.26
N VAL A 101 7.39 -7.84 2.40
CA VAL A 101 7.11 -6.47 2.87
C VAL A 101 5.83 -6.41 3.68
N VAL A 102 5.85 -5.64 4.77
CA VAL A 102 4.71 -5.41 5.65
C VAL A 102 4.36 -3.92 5.66
N LEU A 103 3.10 -3.61 5.38
CA LEU A 103 2.53 -2.28 5.42
C LEU A 103 1.60 -2.19 6.63
N LYS A 104 1.98 -1.48 7.71
CA LYS A 104 1.26 -1.54 8.97
C LYS A 104 1.07 -0.17 9.64
N ALA A 105 0.06 -0.10 10.50
CA ALA A 105 -0.20 0.99 11.43
C ALA A 105 -0.08 0.46 12.85
N ASP A 106 0.94 0.88 13.60
CA ASP A 106 1.21 0.43 14.96
C ASP A 106 0.67 1.42 16.02
N GLY A 107 -0.03 2.46 15.62
CA GLY A 107 -0.63 3.49 16.46
C GLY A 107 -1.89 4.05 15.84
N GLY A 108 -1.84 5.23 15.25
CA GLY A 108 -2.94 5.87 14.55
C GLY A 108 -3.28 5.21 13.20
N THR A 109 -3.57 6.00 12.19
CA THR A 109 -3.91 5.52 10.85
C THR A 109 -2.73 5.66 9.91
N SER A 110 -2.32 4.57 9.26
CA SER A 110 -1.42 4.60 8.10
C SER A 110 -2.22 4.49 6.82
N GLN A 111 -1.95 5.38 5.87
CA GLN A 111 -2.43 5.26 4.50
C GLN A 111 -1.27 4.92 3.58
N PHE A 112 -1.44 3.88 2.78
CA PHE A 112 -0.52 3.45 1.75
C PHE A 112 -1.13 3.79 0.41
N LYS A 113 -0.63 4.87 -0.21
CA LYS A 113 -1.15 5.40 -1.46
C LYS A 113 -0.25 4.98 -2.60
N PHE A 114 -0.82 4.33 -3.61
CA PHE A 114 -0.14 3.92 -4.83
C PHE A 114 -0.61 4.79 -5.99
N SER A 115 0.34 5.47 -6.65
CA SER A 115 0.06 6.42 -7.73
C SER A 115 0.97 6.14 -8.92
N TYR A 116 0.80 4.96 -9.52
CA TYR A 116 1.54 4.52 -10.69
C TYR A 116 0.65 4.41 -11.93
N THR A 117 1.24 4.58 -13.12
CA THR A 117 0.53 4.50 -14.40
C THR A 117 0.53 3.09 -14.99
N ASN A 118 1.49 2.26 -14.61
CA ASN A 118 1.56 0.85 -14.97
C ASN A 118 0.97 -0.04 -13.86
N ASP A 119 0.72 -1.30 -14.20
CA ASP A 119 0.25 -2.30 -13.26
C ASP A 119 1.37 -2.67 -12.29
N ILE A 120 1.04 -2.81 -11.01
CA ILE A 120 1.98 -3.18 -9.96
C ILE A 120 1.44 -4.35 -9.13
N ILE A 121 2.31 -5.27 -8.77
CA ILE A 121 1.97 -6.42 -7.94
C ILE A 121 2.60 -6.23 -6.56
N LEU A 122 1.76 -6.25 -5.52
CA LEU A 122 2.21 -6.39 -4.13
C LEU A 122 2.27 -7.87 -3.77
N MET A 123 3.13 -8.61 -4.47
CA MET A 123 3.33 -10.02 -4.19
C MET A 123 4.08 -10.18 -2.88
N ASN A 124 3.58 -11.05 -1.99
CA ASN A 124 4.13 -11.28 -0.65
C ASN A 124 4.22 -10.02 0.23
N ALA A 125 3.55 -8.94 -0.15
CA ALA A 125 3.38 -7.79 0.72
C ALA A 125 2.04 -7.87 1.42
N THR A 126 2.03 -7.80 2.76
CA THR A 126 0.82 -7.84 3.58
C THR A 126 0.48 -6.46 4.11
N VAL A 127 -0.82 -6.16 4.20
CA VAL A 127 -1.34 -4.95 4.81
C VAL A 127 -2.07 -5.31 6.10
N GLY A 128 -1.68 -4.65 7.20
CA GLY A 128 -2.34 -4.79 8.49
C GLY A 128 -1.93 -6.02 9.31
N ALA A 129 -0.72 -6.58 9.10
CA ALA A 129 -0.23 -7.69 9.91
C ALA A 129 -0.17 -7.35 11.42
N GLU A 130 -0.43 -8.34 12.28
CA GLU A 130 -0.29 -8.29 13.74
C GLU A 130 -1.07 -7.15 14.45
N GLY A 131 -2.37 -7.04 14.20
CA GLY A 131 -3.25 -6.11 14.93
C GLY A 131 -3.25 -4.67 14.41
N ALA A 132 -2.49 -4.36 13.39
CA ALA A 132 -2.46 -3.06 12.73
C ALA A 132 -3.73 -2.84 11.87
N LEU A 133 -4.90 -2.83 12.49
CA LEU A 133 -6.19 -2.83 11.81
C LEU A 133 -6.50 -1.51 11.07
N ASN A 134 -5.85 -0.41 11.43
CA ASN A 134 -6.11 0.92 10.86
C ASN A 134 -5.28 1.23 9.61
N ALA A 135 -4.61 0.24 9.02
CA ALA A 135 -3.93 0.42 7.74
C ALA A 135 -4.98 0.58 6.61
N ARG A 136 -4.83 1.63 5.81
CA ARG A 136 -5.66 1.95 4.65
C ARG A 136 -4.83 1.86 3.39
N VAL A 137 -5.47 1.51 2.28
CA VAL A 137 -4.85 1.53 0.97
C VAL A 137 -5.61 2.47 0.05
N GLU A 138 -4.89 3.23 -0.76
CA GLU A 138 -5.45 4.02 -1.85
C GLU A 138 -4.76 3.67 -3.16
N GLN A 139 -5.52 3.18 -4.14
CA GLN A 139 -5.10 3.13 -5.53
C GLN A 139 -5.50 4.44 -6.19
N ALA A 140 -4.52 5.28 -6.53
CA ALA A 140 -4.71 6.59 -7.09
C ALA A 140 -4.16 6.73 -8.52
N GLY A 141 -3.32 5.81 -8.95
CA GLY A 141 -2.80 5.75 -10.31
C GLY A 141 -3.79 5.12 -11.31
N THR A 142 -3.48 5.21 -12.59
CA THR A 142 -4.32 4.67 -13.67
C THR A 142 -4.09 3.18 -13.93
N GLY A 143 -3.00 2.62 -13.41
CA GLY A 143 -2.69 1.19 -13.53
C GLY A 143 -3.51 0.31 -12.59
N THR A 144 -3.18 -0.98 -12.57
CA THR A 144 -3.78 -1.97 -11.68
C THR A 144 -2.90 -2.21 -10.47
N LEU A 145 -3.46 -2.10 -9.26
CA LEU A 145 -2.84 -2.54 -8.02
C LEU A 145 -3.26 -3.98 -7.72
N VAL A 146 -2.35 -4.93 -7.81
CA VAL A 146 -2.62 -6.35 -7.58
C VAL A 146 -2.21 -6.75 -6.17
N LEU A 147 -3.17 -7.17 -5.34
CA LEU A 147 -2.96 -7.66 -3.98
C LEU A 147 -3.04 -9.20 -4.00
N THR A 148 -1.93 -9.87 -3.72
CA THR A 148 -1.84 -11.34 -3.80
C THR A 148 -1.86 -12.03 -2.44
N GLN A 149 -1.90 -11.26 -1.33
CA GLN A 149 -1.99 -11.79 0.02
C GLN A 149 -3.37 -11.56 0.64
N ASP A 150 -3.72 -12.40 1.59
CA ASP A 150 -4.89 -12.18 2.44
C ASP A 150 -4.56 -11.09 3.46
N ASN A 151 -5.18 -9.93 3.30
CA ASN A 151 -4.88 -8.75 4.09
C ASN A 151 -5.83 -8.63 5.27
N SER A 152 -5.29 -8.49 6.48
CA SER A 152 -6.03 -8.39 7.73
C SER A 152 -6.46 -6.97 8.08
N ALA A 153 -6.05 -5.96 7.31
CA ALA A 153 -6.46 -4.58 7.53
C ALA A 153 -7.98 -4.41 7.39
N THR A 154 -8.59 -3.76 8.38
CA THR A 154 -10.01 -3.40 8.37
C THR A 154 -10.25 -1.94 7.95
N GLY A 155 -9.19 -1.20 7.68
CA GLY A 155 -9.27 0.15 7.14
C GLY A 155 -9.82 0.15 5.71
N THR A 156 -10.11 1.33 5.19
CA THR A 156 -10.70 1.49 3.86
C THR A 156 -9.67 1.19 2.76
N LEU A 157 -10.10 0.45 1.74
CA LEU A 157 -9.45 0.36 0.44
C LEU A 157 -10.15 1.31 -0.52
N THR A 158 -9.48 2.40 -0.90
CA THR A 158 -10.05 3.41 -1.80
C THR A 158 -9.48 3.24 -3.19
N ILE A 159 -10.34 3.10 -4.19
CA ILE A 159 -9.97 3.04 -5.60
C ILE A 159 -10.32 4.39 -6.24
N THR A 160 -9.44 5.37 -6.08
CA THR A 160 -9.65 6.72 -6.61
C THR A 160 -9.61 6.74 -8.14
N SER A 161 -8.71 5.93 -8.72
CA SER A 161 -8.54 5.77 -10.16
C SER A 161 -8.00 4.37 -10.46
N GLY A 162 -8.07 3.94 -11.72
CA GLY A 162 -7.56 2.64 -12.16
C GLY A 162 -8.31 1.47 -11.54
N THR A 163 -7.59 0.41 -11.23
CA THR A 163 -8.16 -0.87 -10.78
C THR A 163 -7.43 -1.40 -9.56
N VAL A 164 -8.16 -2.05 -8.66
CA VAL A 164 -7.57 -2.99 -7.69
C VAL A 164 -7.95 -4.40 -8.08
N GLN A 165 -6.98 -5.30 -8.09
CA GLN A 165 -7.18 -6.72 -8.32
C GLN A 165 -6.83 -7.51 -7.06
N LEU A 166 -7.72 -8.39 -6.63
CA LEU A 166 -7.52 -9.33 -5.52
C LEU A 166 -7.20 -10.72 -6.06
N GLY A 167 -5.96 -11.16 -5.83
CA GLY A 167 -5.40 -12.36 -6.42
C GLY A 167 -4.79 -12.12 -7.81
N ASN A 168 -4.22 -13.18 -8.41
CA ASN A 168 -3.61 -13.15 -9.75
C ASN A 168 -3.77 -14.48 -10.48
N GLY A 169 -4.84 -15.22 -10.19
CA GLY A 169 -5.08 -16.58 -10.71
C GLY A 169 -4.33 -17.68 -9.94
N GLU A 170 -3.20 -17.37 -9.33
CA GLU A 170 -2.38 -18.32 -8.56
C GLU A 170 -2.47 -18.06 -7.05
N ALA A 171 -2.71 -16.84 -6.62
CA ALA A 171 -2.79 -16.43 -5.24
C ALA A 171 -4.21 -16.02 -4.83
N SER A 172 -4.51 -16.08 -3.51
CA SER A 172 -5.86 -15.83 -2.99
C SER A 172 -6.23 -14.34 -2.92
N GLY A 173 -5.37 -13.48 -2.49
CA GLY A 173 -5.64 -12.04 -2.33
C GLY A 173 -6.99 -11.68 -1.70
N SER A 174 -7.01 -10.92 -0.63
CA SER A 174 -8.27 -10.47 0.00
C SER A 174 -8.14 -9.10 0.65
N TRP A 175 -9.28 -8.50 0.96
CA TRP A 175 -9.39 -7.28 1.75
C TRP A 175 -10.58 -7.39 2.71
N ALA A 176 -10.34 -7.17 4.01
CA ALA A 176 -11.37 -7.33 5.04
C ALA A 176 -12.19 -6.06 5.29
N GLY A 177 -11.65 -4.88 4.98
CA GLY A 177 -12.31 -3.59 5.18
C GLY A 177 -13.28 -3.20 4.07
N GLN A 178 -13.85 -2.01 4.20
CA GLN A 178 -14.69 -1.42 3.16
C GLN A 178 -13.87 -1.07 1.91
N ILE A 179 -14.46 -1.27 0.72
CA ILE A 179 -13.89 -0.86 -0.57
C ILE A 179 -14.75 0.29 -1.13
N THR A 180 -14.11 1.41 -1.49
CA THR A 180 -14.79 2.65 -1.93
C THR A 180 -14.11 3.26 -3.15
N GLY A 181 -14.75 4.26 -3.76
CA GLY A 181 -14.16 5.12 -4.78
C GLY A 181 -14.71 4.95 -6.18
N ALA A 182 -14.07 5.60 -7.15
CA ALA A 182 -14.58 5.65 -8.54
C ALA A 182 -14.03 4.51 -9.43
N GLY A 183 -12.96 3.83 -9.02
CA GLY A 183 -12.32 2.79 -9.83
C GLY A 183 -12.99 1.42 -9.73
N ALA A 184 -12.41 0.45 -10.42
CA ALA A 184 -12.95 -0.89 -10.57
C ALA A 184 -12.28 -1.92 -9.66
N LEU A 185 -13.02 -2.97 -9.30
CA LEU A 185 -12.50 -4.14 -8.61
C LEU A 185 -12.44 -5.34 -9.56
N VAL A 186 -11.30 -6.02 -9.59
CA VAL A 186 -11.14 -7.31 -10.24
C VAL A 186 -10.87 -8.36 -9.18
N VAL A 187 -11.54 -9.50 -9.27
CA VAL A 187 -11.29 -10.68 -8.45
C VAL A 187 -10.75 -11.78 -9.36
N ASP A 188 -9.50 -12.17 -9.10
CA ASP A 188 -8.81 -13.21 -9.84
C ASP A 188 -8.05 -14.13 -8.88
N ARG A 189 -8.82 -14.89 -8.09
CA ARG A 189 -8.29 -15.73 -7.02
C ARG A 189 -8.02 -17.14 -7.53
N SER A 190 -7.01 -17.78 -6.94
CA SER A 190 -6.66 -19.16 -7.30
C SER A 190 -7.84 -20.13 -7.11
N ALA A 191 -7.88 -21.16 -7.96
CA ALA A 191 -8.85 -22.23 -7.84
C ALA A 191 -8.68 -22.95 -6.47
N GLY A 192 -9.79 -23.15 -5.76
CA GLY A 192 -9.77 -23.77 -4.43
C GLY A 192 -9.57 -22.81 -3.26
N SER A 193 -9.33 -21.52 -3.50
CA SER A 193 -9.41 -20.50 -2.44
C SER A 193 -10.81 -20.47 -1.82
N SER A 194 -10.89 -20.16 -0.51
CA SER A 194 -12.18 -19.87 0.12
C SER A 194 -12.88 -18.71 -0.59
N ALA A 195 -14.21 -18.67 -0.55
CA ALA A 195 -14.94 -17.56 -1.14
C ALA A 195 -14.50 -16.22 -0.56
N LEU A 196 -14.30 -15.22 -1.44
CA LEU A 196 -14.08 -13.84 -1.01
C LEU A 196 -15.43 -13.27 -0.55
N GLU A 197 -15.53 -12.93 0.71
CA GLU A 197 -16.71 -12.25 1.23
C GLU A 197 -16.57 -10.74 1.01
N LEU A 198 -17.49 -10.14 0.25
CA LEU A 198 -17.55 -8.70 0.05
C LEU A 198 -18.64 -8.09 0.94
N ASN A 199 -18.23 -7.10 1.72
CA ASN A 199 -19.09 -6.39 2.66
C ASN A 199 -20.20 -5.60 1.94
N SER A 200 -21.36 -5.46 2.54
CA SER A 200 -22.47 -4.66 2.01
C SER A 200 -22.24 -3.14 2.07
N ALA A 201 -21.22 -2.68 2.75
CA ALA A 201 -20.86 -1.26 2.83
C ALA A 201 -19.93 -0.78 1.70
N ASN A 202 -19.62 -1.62 0.72
CA ASN A 202 -18.81 -1.23 -0.42
C ASN A 202 -19.58 -0.26 -1.32
N ASP A 203 -18.90 0.77 -1.84
CA ASP A 203 -19.51 1.81 -2.67
C ASP A 203 -18.60 2.27 -3.83
N TYR A 204 -17.69 1.40 -4.29
CA TYR A 204 -16.88 1.68 -5.48
C TYR A 204 -17.76 1.63 -6.75
N GLN A 205 -17.49 2.52 -7.71
CA GLN A 205 -18.40 2.81 -8.83
C GLN A 205 -18.02 2.12 -10.14
N GLY A 206 -16.79 1.62 -10.25
CA GLY A 206 -16.29 0.98 -11.48
C GLY A 206 -16.77 -0.46 -11.68
N GLY A 207 -17.57 -0.99 -10.75
CA GLY A 207 -18.11 -2.34 -10.80
C GLY A 207 -17.08 -3.43 -10.48
N THR A 208 -17.56 -4.67 -10.47
CA THR A 208 -16.75 -5.86 -10.15
C THR A 208 -16.63 -6.79 -11.35
N THR A 209 -15.39 -7.19 -11.67
CA THR A 209 -15.10 -8.26 -12.64
C THR A 209 -14.61 -9.49 -11.90
N LEU A 210 -15.21 -10.66 -12.16
CA LEU A 210 -14.77 -11.94 -11.62
C LEU A 210 -14.08 -12.76 -12.71
N ASN A 211 -12.75 -12.89 -12.62
CA ASN A 211 -11.94 -13.70 -13.52
C ASN A 211 -11.65 -15.09 -12.95
N GLY A 212 -11.50 -15.19 -11.62
CA GLY A 212 -11.22 -16.45 -10.94
C GLY A 212 -11.69 -16.49 -9.50
N GLY A 213 -11.92 -17.70 -8.97
CA GLY A 213 -12.37 -17.91 -7.60
C GLY A 213 -13.88 -17.78 -7.42
N THR A 214 -14.29 -17.54 -6.19
CA THR A 214 -15.70 -17.37 -5.79
C THR A 214 -15.85 -16.09 -4.97
N VAL A 215 -16.90 -15.32 -5.27
CA VAL A 215 -17.29 -14.14 -4.50
C VAL A 215 -18.62 -14.39 -3.81
N LYS A 216 -18.69 -14.07 -2.52
CA LYS A 216 -19.91 -14.08 -1.73
C LYS A 216 -20.29 -12.63 -1.37
N ALA A 217 -21.31 -12.10 -2.00
CA ALA A 217 -21.87 -10.82 -1.67
C ALA A 217 -22.70 -10.91 -0.38
N LEU A 218 -22.38 -10.12 0.63
CA LEU A 218 -23.05 -10.17 1.94
C LEU A 218 -24.28 -9.27 2.04
N GLY A 219 -24.59 -8.50 1.00
CA GLY A 219 -25.79 -7.66 0.94
C GLY A 219 -25.87 -6.81 -0.33
N ALA A 220 -26.91 -6.00 -0.43
CA ALA A 220 -27.03 -5.02 -1.50
C ALA A 220 -25.87 -4.02 -1.42
N GLY A 221 -25.27 -3.66 -2.58
CA GLY A 221 -24.12 -2.77 -2.65
C GLY A 221 -22.76 -3.45 -2.37
N SER A 222 -22.72 -4.77 -2.13
CA SER A 222 -21.43 -5.47 -1.93
C SER A 222 -20.52 -5.47 -3.16
N LEU A 223 -21.07 -5.32 -4.33
CA LEU A 223 -20.34 -5.37 -5.61
C LEU A 223 -20.11 -3.99 -6.24
N GLY A 224 -20.32 -2.95 -5.47
CA GLY A 224 -20.19 -1.58 -5.94
C GLY A 224 -21.41 -1.02 -6.64
#